data_625732ad27212c4e3c353feb2fd5af75
#
_entry.id   625732ad27212c4e3c353feb2fd5af75
#
_cell.length_a   1.000
_cell.length_b   1.000
_cell.length_c   1.000
_cell.angle_alpha   90.00
_cell.angle_beta   90.00
_cell.angle_gamma   90.00
#
_symmetry.space_group_name_H-M   'P 1'
#
loop_
_entity.id
_entity.type
_entity.pdbx_description
1 polymer ?
#
loop_
_entity_poly.entity_id
_entity_poly.type
_entity_poly.pdbx_seq_one_letter_code
_entity_poly.pdbx_strand_id
1 'polypeptide(L)'
;MREHLKDCRRIVVKVGTSTITYPNGRLNLKRVEELAWVLTDLRNRGKDVILVSSGAIGVGAVRMAMKTRPTAVREKQAAAAVGQAMLMQIYHNFFDRYNQTVAQVLLTKEELSSDSRYENTKNTLETLLEMGIIPIVNANDTISTYEIEISDNDRLSAMVAEIIHADLLLLLTDI
;
A
#
# COMPACT_ATOMS: atom_id res chain seq x y z
N MET A 1 -15.81 19.50 -13.05
CA MET A 1 -15.42 18.58 -11.97
C MET A 1 -14.17 17.76 -12.28
N ARG A 2 -13.95 17.20 -13.49
CA ARG A 2 -12.71 16.45 -13.83
C ARG A 2 -11.49 17.33 -14.15
N GLU A 3 -11.66 18.60 -14.46
CA GLU A 3 -10.55 19.51 -14.80
C GLU A 3 -9.62 19.76 -13.62
N HIS A 4 -10.14 19.88 -12.40
CA HIS A 4 -9.34 20.06 -11.17
C HIS A 4 -8.41 18.86 -10.86
N LEU A 5 -8.72 17.66 -11.35
CA LEU A 5 -7.87 16.48 -11.14
C LEU A 5 -6.51 16.59 -11.86
N LYS A 6 -6.43 17.41 -12.93
CA LYS A 6 -5.18 17.63 -13.65
C LYS A 6 -4.17 18.42 -12.83
N ASP A 7 -4.68 19.29 -11.94
CA ASP A 7 -3.87 20.19 -11.13
C ASP A 7 -3.37 19.52 -9.84
N CYS A 8 -3.95 18.34 -9.46
CA CYS A 8 -3.50 17.59 -8.30
C CYS A 8 -2.03 17.21 -8.45
N ARG A 9 -1.20 17.58 -7.50
CA ARG A 9 0.23 17.28 -7.49
C ARG A 9 0.54 16.05 -6.66
N ARG A 10 -0.06 15.95 -5.49
CA ARG A 10 0.19 14.91 -4.49
C ARG A 10 -0.99 13.94 -4.41
N ILE A 11 -0.76 12.69 -4.76
CA ILE A 11 -1.80 11.69 -4.98
C ILE A 11 -1.54 10.46 -4.13
N VAL A 12 -2.52 10.06 -3.34
CA VAL A 12 -2.53 8.76 -2.65
C VAL A 12 -3.47 7.81 -3.38
N VAL A 13 -2.98 6.63 -3.73
CA VAL A 13 -3.76 5.58 -4.37
C VAL A 13 -3.83 4.38 -3.45
N LYS A 14 -5.03 3.99 -3.04
CA LYS A 14 -5.26 2.77 -2.25
C LYS A 14 -5.77 1.66 -3.14
N VAL A 15 -5.17 0.47 -3.02
CA VAL A 15 -5.64 -0.76 -3.69
C VAL A 15 -6.11 -1.78 -2.68
N GLY A 16 -7.33 -2.27 -2.87
CA GLY A 16 -7.90 -3.37 -2.09
C GLY A 16 -7.32 -4.73 -2.49
N THR A 17 -7.49 -5.73 -1.63
CA THR A 17 -7.04 -7.10 -1.91
C THR A 17 -7.67 -7.66 -3.19
N SER A 18 -8.98 -7.50 -3.36
CA SER A 18 -9.73 -7.96 -4.54
C SER A 18 -9.29 -7.29 -5.84
N THR A 19 -8.79 -6.05 -5.76
CA THR A 19 -8.26 -5.33 -6.92
C THR A 19 -6.99 -5.99 -7.47
N ILE A 20 -6.13 -6.52 -6.60
CA ILE A 20 -4.81 -7.08 -6.97
C ILE A 20 -4.75 -8.61 -6.90
N THR A 21 -5.83 -9.28 -6.51
CA THR A 21 -5.88 -10.75 -6.44
C THR A 21 -7.05 -11.30 -7.24
N TYR A 22 -6.92 -12.56 -7.63
CA TYR A 22 -8.04 -13.36 -8.11
C TYR A 22 -8.89 -13.90 -6.93
N PRO A 23 -10.11 -14.41 -7.17
CA PRO A 23 -10.93 -15.01 -6.13
C PRO A 23 -10.27 -16.18 -5.37
N ASN A 24 -9.31 -16.85 -5.99
CA ASN A 24 -8.52 -17.92 -5.38
C ASN A 24 -7.36 -17.42 -4.49
N GLY A 25 -7.27 -16.11 -4.26
CA GLY A 25 -6.24 -15.45 -3.45
C GLY A 25 -4.88 -15.26 -4.12
N ARG A 26 -4.69 -15.78 -5.33
CA ARG A 26 -3.44 -15.55 -6.09
C ARG A 26 -3.38 -14.14 -6.64
N LEU A 27 -2.19 -13.56 -6.69
CA LEU A 27 -2.00 -12.22 -7.26
C LEU A 27 -2.34 -12.19 -8.75
N ASN A 28 -3.07 -11.16 -9.14
CA ASN A 28 -3.31 -10.81 -10.53
C ASN A 28 -2.12 -9.95 -11.02
N LEU A 29 -1.08 -10.64 -11.49
CA LEU A 29 0.18 -10.00 -11.88
C LEU A 29 -0.03 -8.93 -12.94
N LYS A 30 -0.97 -9.14 -13.88
CA LYS A 30 -1.30 -8.16 -14.91
C LYS A 30 -1.80 -6.85 -14.30
N ARG A 31 -2.73 -6.92 -13.34
CA ARG A 31 -3.25 -5.71 -12.67
C ARG A 31 -2.17 -5.02 -11.85
N VAL A 32 -1.28 -5.78 -11.20
CA VAL A 32 -0.15 -5.20 -10.45
C VAL A 32 0.84 -4.51 -11.39
N GLU A 33 1.12 -5.09 -12.55
CA GLU A 33 1.98 -4.49 -13.58
C GLU A 33 1.36 -3.21 -14.17
N GLU A 34 0.06 -3.24 -14.52
CA GLU A 34 -0.68 -2.07 -15.00
C GLU A 34 -0.66 -0.93 -13.96
N LEU A 35 -0.84 -1.27 -12.68
CA LEU A 35 -0.75 -0.31 -11.58
C LEU A 35 0.64 0.32 -11.50
N ALA A 36 1.70 -0.50 -11.55
CA ALA A 36 3.08 -0.01 -11.51
C ALA A 36 3.38 0.93 -12.68
N TRP A 37 2.92 0.58 -13.88
CA TRP A 37 3.05 1.43 -15.07
C TRP A 37 2.35 2.78 -14.89
N VAL A 38 1.07 2.77 -14.46
CA VAL A 38 0.28 4.01 -14.29
C VAL A 38 0.91 4.93 -13.23
N LEU A 39 1.33 4.36 -12.08
CA LEU A 39 1.92 5.14 -11.00
C LEU A 39 3.28 5.73 -11.41
N THR A 40 4.08 4.97 -12.16
CA THR A 40 5.35 5.47 -12.73
C THR A 40 5.10 6.58 -13.75
N ASP A 41 4.10 6.45 -14.62
CA ASP A 41 3.74 7.51 -15.58
C ASP A 41 3.31 8.80 -14.86
N LEU A 42 2.50 8.70 -13.80
CA LEU A 42 2.14 9.85 -12.97
C LEU A 42 3.39 10.50 -12.35
N ARG A 43 4.31 9.69 -11.84
CA ARG A 43 5.57 10.18 -11.25
C ARG A 43 6.44 10.88 -12.30
N ASN A 44 6.54 10.32 -13.50
CA ASN A 44 7.29 10.92 -14.62
C ASN A 44 6.69 12.24 -15.10
N ARG A 45 5.40 12.44 -14.87
CA ARG A 45 4.70 13.72 -15.11
C ARG A 45 4.88 14.74 -13.98
N GLY A 46 5.76 14.47 -13.00
CA GLY A 46 6.05 15.36 -11.89
C GLY A 46 5.03 15.33 -10.75
N LYS A 47 4.19 14.29 -10.69
CA LYS A 47 3.28 14.08 -9.55
C LYS A 47 3.99 13.34 -8.41
N ASP A 48 3.66 13.68 -7.18
CA ASP A 48 4.05 12.91 -6.00
C ASP A 48 3.01 11.81 -5.78
N VAL A 49 3.45 10.56 -5.74
CA VAL A 49 2.55 9.41 -5.69
C VAL A 49 2.89 8.50 -4.52
N ILE A 50 1.89 8.13 -3.72
CA ILE A 50 1.98 7.10 -2.68
C ILE A 50 0.99 5.99 -3.02
N LEU A 51 1.43 4.74 -2.91
CA LEU A 51 0.57 3.57 -2.99
C LEU A 51 0.29 3.04 -1.59
N VAL A 52 -0.99 2.91 -1.22
CA VAL A 52 -1.41 2.15 -0.02
C VAL A 52 -1.94 0.81 -0.48
N SER A 53 -1.25 -0.27 -0.11
CA SER A 53 -1.54 -1.61 -0.62
C SER A 53 -2.13 -2.50 0.46
N SER A 54 -3.04 -3.37 0.05
CA SER A 54 -3.59 -4.47 0.84
C SER A 54 -3.08 -5.82 0.31
N GLY A 55 -3.50 -6.91 0.95
CA GLY A 55 -3.36 -8.26 0.40
C GLY A 55 -2.23 -9.10 0.97
N ALA A 56 -1.40 -8.57 1.88
CA ALA A 56 -0.28 -9.32 2.46
C ALA A 56 -0.73 -10.64 3.10
N ILE A 57 -1.78 -10.63 3.93
CA ILE A 57 -2.32 -11.86 4.56
C ILE A 57 -2.76 -12.89 3.52
N GLY A 58 -3.47 -12.45 2.47
CA GLY A 58 -3.96 -13.34 1.42
C GLY A 58 -2.82 -13.97 0.62
N VAL A 59 -1.84 -13.18 0.22
CA VAL A 59 -0.64 -13.64 -0.51
C VAL A 59 0.15 -14.63 0.34
N GLY A 60 0.34 -14.33 1.63
CA GLY A 60 1.04 -15.21 2.56
C GLY A 60 0.30 -16.53 2.78
N ALA A 61 -1.01 -16.49 2.97
CA ALA A 61 -1.83 -17.68 3.14
C ALA A 61 -1.70 -18.65 1.93
N VAL A 62 -1.75 -18.10 0.72
CA VAL A 62 -1.53 -18.90 -0.51
C VAL A 62 -0.11 -19.46 -0.55
N ARG A 63 0.90 -18.67 -0.20
CA ARG A 63 2.30 -19.10 -0.20
C ARG A 63 2.58 -20.20 0.81
N MET A 64 1.94 -20.12 1.97
CA MET A 64 2.02 -21.12 3.04
C MET A 64 1.15 -22.35 2.77
N ALA A 65 0.48 -22.42 1.62
CA ALA A 65 -0.44 -23.50 1.25
C ALA A 65 -1.55 -23.71 2.31
N MET A 66 -2.02 -22.65 2.95
CA MET A 66 -3.11 -22.74 3.92
C MET A 66 -4.39 -23.19 3.20
N LYS A 67 -5.08 -24.20 3.76
CA LYS A 67 -6.30 -24.76 3.16
C LYS A 67 -7.48 -23.77 3.15
N THR A 68 -7.51 -22.89 4.14
CA THR A 68 -8.54 -21.85 4.31
C THR A 68 -7.88 -20.53 4.65
N ARG A 69 -8.61 -19.44 4.44
CA ARG A 69 -8.14 -18.12 4.86
C ARG A 69 -7.96 -18.11 6.39
N PRO A 70 -6.82 -17.61 6.91
CA PRO A 70 -6.56 -17.60 8.35
C PRO A 70 -7.59 -16.74 9.08
N THR A 71 -8.11 -17.27 10.20
CA THR A 71 -9.06 -16.59 11.08
C THR A 71 -8.41 -16.16 12.39
N ALA A 72 -7.54 -17.02 12.95
CA ALA A 72 -6.84 -16.71 14.18
C ALA A 72 -5.81 -15.59 13.98
N VAL A 73 -5.70 -14.67 14.95
CA VAL A 73 -4.78 -13.52 14.90
C VAL A 73 -3.34 -13.96 14.61
N ARG A 74 -2.83 -14.94 15.34
CA ARG A 74 -1.46 -15.48 15.15
C ARG A 74 -1.20 -16.01 13.74
N GLU A 75 -2.21 -16.61 13.12
CA GLU A 75 -2.11 -17.13 11.75
C GLU A 75 -2.12 -15.99 10.73
N LYS A 76 -2.97 -14.98 10.95
CA LYS A 76 -2.99 -13.76 10.14
C LYS A 76 -1.65 -13.03 10.21
N GLN A 77 -1.08 -12.87 11.41
CA GLN A 77 0.23 -12.24 11.61
C GLN A 77 1.34 -13.01 10.88
N ALA A 78 1.38 -14.35 11.02
CA ALA A 78 2.35 -15.18 10.31
C ALA A 78 2.19 -15.10 8.78
N ALA A 79 0.95 -15.15 8.30
CA ALA A 79 0.66 -14.99 6.87
C ALA A 79 1.03 -13.59 6.37
N ALA A 80 0.77 -12.53 7.15
CA ALA A 80 1.17 -11.18 6.80
C ALA A 80 2.69 -11.05 6.68
N ALA A 81 3.46 -11.63 7.60
CA ALA A 81 4.92 -11.61 7.56
C ALA A 81 5.47 -12.24 6.27
N VAL A 82 4.96 -13.42 5.88
CA VAL A 82 5.37 -14.08 4.63
C VAL A 82 4.88 -13.31 3.41
N GLY A 83 3.63 -12.88 3.44
CA GLY A 83 2.99 -12.25 2.28
C GLY A 83 3.48 -10.85 1.99
N GLN A 84 3.82 -10.06 3.03
CA GLN A 84 4.34 -8.71 2.86
C GLN A 84 5.69 -8.71 2.12
N ALA A 85 6.58 -9.61 2.49
CA ALA A 85 7.88 -9.74 1.81
C ALA A 85 7.71 -10.09 0.33
N MET A 86 6.80 -11.03 0.02
CA MET A 86 6.50 -11.42 -1.36
C MET A 86 5.83 -10.30 -2.16
N LEU A 87 4.88 -9.62 -1.55
CA LEU A 87 4.16 -8.52 -2.18
C LEU A 87 5.13 -7.40 -2.57
N MET A 88 6.04 -7.03 -1.66
CA MET A 88 7.08 -6.04 -1.93
C MET A 88 8.03 -6.48 -3.04
N GLN A 89 8.45 -7.75 -3.05
CA GLN A 89 9.29 -8.27 -4.12
C GLN A 89 8.61 -8.15 -5.49
N ILE A 90 7.30 -8.45 -5.56
CA ILE A 90 6.54 -8.36 -6.80
C ILE A 90 6.39 -6.90 -7.24
N TYR A 91 6.05 -5.98 -6.35
CA TYR A 91 6.02 -4.55 -6.66
C TYR A 91 7.39 -4.08 -7.16
N HIS A 92 8.45 -4.40 -6.44
CA HIS A 92 9.83 -4.03 -6.82
C HIS A 92 10.14 -4.50 -8.25
N ASN A 93 9.86 -5.77 -8.56
CA ASN A 93 10.12 -6.32 -9.88
C ASN A 93 9.36 -5.61 -11.01
N PHE A 94 8.14 -5.17 -10.77
CA PHE A 94 7.36 -4.45 -11.79
C PHE A 94 7.79 -2.99 -11.93
N PHE A 95 8.02 -2.27 -10.84
CA PHE A 95 8.47 -0.89 -10.88
C PHE A 95 9.89 -0.76 -11.46
N ASP A 96 10.77 -1.73 -11.19
CA ASP A 96 12.13 -1.80 -11.73
C ASP A 96 12.15 -1.84 -13.27
N ARG A 97 11.16 -2.45 -13.92
CA ARG A 97 11.03 -2.46 -15.38
C ARG A 97 10.89 -1.06 -15.97
N TYR A 98 10.41 -0.12 -15.18
CA TYR A 98 10.22 1.28 -15.55
C TYR A 98 11.26 2.19 -14.91
N ASN A 99 12.33 1.62 -14.36
CA ASN A 99 13.40 2.36 -13.65
C ASN A 99 12.84 3.24 -12.52
N GLN A 100 11.78 2.78 -11.84
CA GLN A 100 11.15 3.48 -10.72
C GLN A 100 11.49 2.79 -9.40
N THR A 101 12.16 3.53 -8.52
CA THR A 101 12.42 3.06 -7.15
C THR A 101 11.17 3.14 -6.30
N VAL A 102 10.95 2.10 -5.51
CA VAL A 102 9.88 2.03 -4.50
C VAL A 102 10.45 1.77 -3.13
N ALA A 103 9.74 2.19 -2.09
CA ALA A 103 10.15 1.98 -0.70
C ALA A 103 8.98 1.44 0.13
N GLN A 104 9.25 0.45 0.99
CA GLN A 104 8.26 -0.06 1.92
C GLN A 104 8.14 0.85 3.14
N VAL A 105 6.90 1.19 3.52
CA VAL A 105 6.58 1.85 4.79
C VAL A 105 5.46 1.06 5.46
N LEU A 106 5.71 0.57 6.67
CA LEU A 106 4.73 -0.17 7.47
C LEU A 106 4.29 0.69 8.66
N LEU A 107 3.00 0.87 8.80
CA LEU A 107 2.41 1.72 9.84
C LEU A 107 1.41 0.94 10.68
N THR A 108 1.34 1.29 11.95
CA THR A 108 0.24 0.92 12.85
C THR A 108 -0.51 2.19 13.28
N LYS A 109 -1.61 2.06 13.99
CA LYS A 109 -2.32 3.23 14.56
C LYS A 109 -1.47 3.98 15.59
N GLU A 110 -0.57 3.28 16.25
CA GLU A 110 0.28 3.88 17.28
C GLU A 110 1.24 4.93 16.69
N GLU A 111 1.77 4.69 15.47
CA GLU A 111 2.59 5.67 14.77
C GLU A 111 1.84 6.96 14.47
N LEU A 112 0.52 6.87 14.38
CA LEU A 112 -0.34 8.00 14.02
C LEU A 112 -0.94 8.70 15.25
N SER A 113 -0.81 8.08 16.44
CA SER A 113 -1.37 8.60 17.70
C SER A 113 -0.36 9.38 18.56
N SER A 114 0.93 9.28 18.24
CA SER A 114 2.01 9.96 18.96
C SER A 114 2.61 11.07 18.10
N ASP A 115 2.67 12.29 18.60
CA ASP A 115 3.20 13.45 17.88
C ASP A 115 4.59 13.20 17.28
N SER A 116 5.49 12.59 18.06
CA SER A 116 6.85 12.28 17.62
C SER A 116 6.89 11.22 16.50
N ARG A 117 6.05 10.19 16.59
CA ARG A 117 5.98 9.15 15.55
C ARG A 117 5.28 9.65 14.30
N TYR A 118 4.27 10.50 14.47
CA TYR A 118 3.60 11.19 13.37
C TYR A 118 4.59 12.02 12.55
N GLU A 119 5.38 12.87 13.22
CA GLU A 119 6.40 13.69 12.55
C GLU A 119 7.47 12.84 11.86
N ASN A 120 7.92 11.74 12.46
CA ASN A 120 8.87 10.82 11.83
C ASN A 120 8.28 10.16 10.59
N THR A 121 7.01 9.75 10.64
CA THR A 121 6.30 9.16 9.50
C THR A 121 6.18 10.18 8.37
N LYS A 122 5.77 11.41 8.70
CA LYS A 122 5.67 12.52 7.74
C LYS A 122 7.01 12.81 7.07
N ASN A 123 8.06 13.00 7.86
CA ASN A 123 9.40 13.28 7.36
C ASN A 123 9.91 12.17 6.43
N THR A 124 9.65 10.90 6.79
CA THR A 124 10.03 9.76 5.94
C THR A 124 9.29 9.80 4.60
N LEU A 125 7.98 9.97 4.61
CA LEU A 125 7.18 10.00 3.39
C LEU A 125 7.55 11.21 2.50
N GLU A 126 7.68 12.39 3.08
CA GLU A 126 8.08 13.60 2.33
C GLU A 126 9.47 13.45 1.71
N THR A 127 10.45 12.94 2.46
CA THR A 127 11.81 12.71 1.96
C THR A 127 11.81 11.71 0.80
N LEU A 128 11.06 10.61 0.89
CA LEU A 128 10.95 9.65 -0.21
C LEU A 128 10.35 10.29 -1.47
N LEU A 129 9.30 11.11 -1.32
CA LEU A 129 8.69 11.83 -2.44
C LEU A 129 9.65 12.84 -3.08
N GLU A 130 10.40 13.59 -2.28
CA GLU A 130 11.44 14.53 -2.74
C GLU A 130 12.55 13.82 -3.53
N MET A 131 12.93 12.61 -3.11
CA MET A 131 13.90 11.77 -3.80
C MET A 131 13.34 11.10 -5.06
N GLY A 132 12.06 11.29 -5.39
CA GLY A 132 11.44 10.66 -6.56
C GLY A 132 11.08 9.20 -6.37
N ILE A 133 11.05 8.72 -5.13
CA ILE A 133 10.72 7.35 -4.76
C ILE A 133 9.21 7.26 -4.51
N ILE A 134 8.58 6.17 -4.94
CA ILE A 134 7.16 5.90 -4.63
C ILE A 134 7.09 5.08 -3.34
N PRO A 135 6.57 5.66 -2.22
CA PRO A 135 6.32 4.88 -1.03
C PRO A 135 5.18 3.88 -1.26
N ILE A 136 5.38 2.63 -0.84
CA ILE A 136 4.35 1.61 -0.76
C ILE A 136 4.04 1.40 0.71
N VAL A 137 2.92 1.93 1.14
CA VAL A 137 2.46 1.89 2.54
C VAL A 137 1.54 0.70 2.74
N ASN A 138 1.69 -0.01 3.85
CA ASN A 138 0.75 -1.02 4.31
C ASN A 138 0.64 -0.98 5.84
N ALA A 139 -0.43 -1.58 6.37
CA ALA A 139 -0.52 -1.85 7.79
C ALA A 139 0.56 -2.83 8.23
N ASN A 140 1.14 -2.63 9.41
CA ASN A 140 2.06 -3.60 10.02
C ASN A 140 1.29 -4.71 10.72
N ASP A 141 0.67 -5.56 9.91
CA ASP A 141 -0.16 -6.68 10.37
C ASP A 141 0.64 -7.74 11.18
N THR A 142 1.96 -7.66 11.20
CA THR A 142 2.80 -8.61 11.94
C THR A 142 2.77 -8.40 13.45
N ILE A 143 2.50 -7.17 13.89
CA ILE A 143 2.47 -6.77 15.30
C ILE A 143 1.11 -6.23 15.74
N SER A 144 0.21 -5.94 14.82
CA SER A 144 -1.15 -5.50 15.12
C SER A 144 -1.99 -6.64 15.72
N THR A 145 -2.71 -6.36 16.80
CA THR A 145 -3.55 -7.35 17.47
C THR A 145 -5.04 -7.15 17.20
N TYR A 146 -5.54 -5.94 17.35
CA TYR A 146 -6.95 -5.60 17.16
C TYR A 146 -7.29 -5.17 15.72
N GLU A 147 -6.32 -4.68 14.98
CA GLU A 147 -6.52 -4.02 13.69
C GLU A 147 -6.60 -5.00 12.53
N ILE A 148 -6.10 -6.23 12.71
CA ILE A 148 -6.24 -7.32 11.73
C ILE A 148 -7.72 -7.68 11.49
N GLU A 149 -8.61 -7.40 12.44
CA GLU A 149 -10.06 -7.60 12.27
C GLU A 149 -10.73 -6.43 11.52
N ILE A 150 -10.11 -5.24 11.57
CA ILE A 150 -10.61 -4.00 10.97
C ILE A 150 -9.50 -3.39 10.09
N SER A 151 -8.70 -4.21 9.41
CA SER A 151 -7.64 -3.69 8.52
C SER A 151 -8.26 -2.99 7.31
N ASP A 152 -8.88 -1.85 7.60
CA ASP A 152 -9.41 -0.95 6.61
C ASP A 152 -8.25 -0.05 6.15
N ASN A 153 -7.53 -0.55 5.14
CA ASN A 153 -6.53 0.28 4.48
C ASN A 153 -7.14 1.54 3.84
N ASP A 154 -8.47 1.66 3.80
CA ASP A 154 -9.16 2.89 3.43
C ASP A 154 -8.88 3.96 4.49
N ARG A 155 -9.03 3.60 5.79
CA ARG A 155 -8.71 4.50 6.89
C ARG A 155 -7.21 4.84 6.92
N LEU A 156 -6.33 3.85 6.76
CA LEU A 156 -4.89 4.09 6.68
C LEU A 156 -4.55 5.04 5.53
N SER A 157 -5.17 4.85 4.36
CA SER A 157 -4.93 5.73 3.20
C SER A 157 -5.41 7.15 3.43
N ALA A 158 -6.54 7.34 4.14
CA ALA A 158 -7.03 8.67 4.52
C ALA A 158 -6.04 9.37 5.47
N MET A 159 -5.52 8.64 6.47
CA MET A 159 -4.52 9.17 7.40
C MET A 159 -3.20 9.51 6.69
N VAL A 160 -2.73 8.66 5.77
CA VAL A 160 -1.56 8.96 4.94
C VAL A 160 -1.80 10.21 4.09
N ALA A 161 -2.97 10.33 3.49
CA ALA A 161 -3.32 11.51 2.69
C ALA A 161 -3.34 12.81 3.52
N GLU A 162 -3.80 12.73 4.76
CA GLU A 162 -3.78 13.85 5.71
C GLU A 162 -2.33 14.23 6.09
N ILE A 163 -1.50 13.26 6.47
CA ILE A 163 -0.10 13.48 6.87
C ILE A 163 0.69 14.24 5.82
N ILE A 164 0.53 13.88 4.55
CA ILE A 164 1.29 14.48 3.44
C ILE A 164 0.55 15.63 2.75
N HIS A 165 -0.60 16.04 3.25
CA HIS A 165 -1.47 17.04 2.61
C HIS A 165 -1.74 16.71 1.14
N ALA A 166 -2.24 15.50 0.87
CA ALA A 166 -2.53 15.05 -0.49
C ALA A 166 -3.69 15.85 -1.12
N ASP A 167 -3.54 16.19 -2.40
CA ASP A 167 -4.59 16.86 -3.17
C ASP A 167 -5.70 15.87 -3.58
N LEU A 168 -5.37 14.56 -3.66
CA LEU A 168 -6.28 13.52 -4.13
C LEU A 168 -6.00 12.19 -3.44
N LEU A 169 -7.07 11.57 -2.96
CA LEU A 169 -7.10 10.16 -2.52
C LEU A 169 -8.00 9.38 -3.48
N LEU A 170 -7.42 8.35 -4.12
CA LEU A 170 -8.12 7.40 -4.96
C LEU A 170 -8.26 6.05 -4.24
N LEU A 171 -9.49 5.59 -4.07
CA LEU A 171 -9.80 4.27 -3.51
C LEU A 171 -10.19 3.32 -4.65
N LEU A 172 -9.28 2.40 -4.99
CA LEU A 172 -9.55 1.35 -5.98
C LEU A 172 -10.05 0.12 -5.24
N THR A 173 -11.36 -0.06 -5.26
CA THR A 173 -12.07 -1.13 -4.56
C THR A 173 -13.19 -1.68 -5.44
N ASP A 174 -13.64 -2.90 -5.13
CA ASP A 174 -14.84 -3.45 -5.75
C ASP A 174 -16.07 -2.78 -5.14
N ILE A 175 -17.04 -2.47 -5.98
CA ILE A 175 -18.34 -1.91 -5.60
C ILE A 175 -19.36 -3.04 -5.61
#